data_d1befa88c54d6a87991846a9e99f01dc
#
_entry.id   d1befa88c54d6a87991846a9e99f01dc
#
_cell.length_a   1.000
_cell.length_b   1.000
_cell.length_c   1.000
_cell.angle_alpha   90.00
_cell.angle_beta   90.00
_cell.angle_gamma   90.00
#
_symmetry.space_group_name_H-M   'P 1'
#
loop_
_entity.id
_entity.type
_entity.pdbx_description
1 polymer ?
#
loop_
_entity_poly.entity_id
_entity_poly.type
_entity_poly.pdbx_seq_one_letter_code
_entity_poly.pdbx_strand_id
1 'polypeptide(L)'
;MKHSTSDGTVYQRNGFGPTVVLIHGLGMNRAMWQWQLPSLTKDFDVLTYDLWGHGESSNPPSRPSLRLFSDQLIGLLNEANVTTTGVVGFSIGGMIARRFAYDHPSRLSALAI
;
A
#
# COMPACT_ATOMS: atom_id res chain seq x y z
N MET A 1 9.88 8.91 -5.45
CA MET A 1 10.79 9.20 -4.34
C MET A 1 10.48 8.31 -3.15
N LYS A 2 11.49 7.83 -2.47
CA LYS A 2 11.35 6.92 -1.33
C LYS A 2 11.13 7.71 -0.03
N HIS A 3 10.19 7.23 0.77
CA HIS A 3 9.82 7.82 2.06
C HIS A 3 9.71 6.74 3.14
N SER A 4 9.71 7.17 4.39
CA SER A 4 9.45 6.30 5.53
C SER A 4 8.41 6.94 6.42
N THR A 5 7.50 6.13 6.96
CA THR A 5 6.54 6.58 7.97
C THR A 5 7.12 6.43 9.36
N SER A 6 6.43 6.99 10.37
CA SER A 6 6.86 6.90 11.77
C SER A 6 6.89 5.47 12.30
N ASP A 7 6.10 4.55 11.73
CA ASP A 7 6.07 3.14 12.14
C ASP A 7 7.05 2.25 11.36
N GLY A 8 7.92 2.86 10.55
CA GLY A 8 8.94 2.14 9.79
C GLY A 8 8.46 1.55 8.48
N THR A 9 7.33 1.99 7.94
CA THR A 9 6.88 1.59 6.61
C THR A 9 7.63 2.39 5.56
N VAL A 10 8.27 1.70 4.63
CA VAL A 10 8.97 2.33 3.50
C VAL A 10 8.08 2.30 2.28
N TYR A 11 7.91 3.44 1.64
CA TYR A 11 7.06 3.56 0.46
C TYR A 11 7.66 4.49 -0.59
N GLN A 12 7.17 4.35 -1.81
CA GLN A 12 7.49 5.26 -2.92
C GLN A 12 6.21 5.88 -3.44
N ARG A 13 6.32 7.11 -3.90
CA ARG A 13 5.20 7.86 -4.44
C ARG A 13 5.63 8.55 -5.73
N ASN A 14 4.90 8.29 -6.81
CA ASN A 14 5.23 8.78 -8.14
C ASN A 14 3.94 9.13 -8.90
N GLY A 15 4.02 10.15 -9.75
CA GLY A 15 2.91 10.51 -10.64
C GLY A 15 1.99 11.57 -10.05
N PHE A 16 0.90 11.83 -10.77
CA PHE A 16 -0.12 12.83 -10.43
C PHE A 16 -1.49 12.28 -10.79
N GLY A 17 -2.51 12.74 -10.08
CA GLY A 17 -3.89 12.37 -10.33
C GLY A 17 -4.50 11.65 -9.14
N PRO A 18 -5.58 10.87 -9.36
CA PRO A 18 -6.18 10.07 -8.30
C PRO A 18 -5.16 9.10 -7.73
N THR A 19 -5.21 8.88 -6.41
CA THR A 19 -4.24 8.00 -5.74
C THR A 19 -4.62 6.54 -5.91
N VAL A 20 -3.60 5.72 -6.18
CA VAL A 20 -3.70 4.26 -6.22
C VAL A 20 -2.56 3.67 -5.40
N VAL A 21 -2.87 2.76 -4.48
CA VAL A 21 -1.88 2.02 -3.70
C VAL A 21 -1.78 0.59 -4.23
N LEU A 22 -0.56 0.12 -4.41
CA LEU A 22 -0.28 -1.24 -4.89
C LEU A 22 0.34 -2.05 -3.76
N ILE A 23 -0.27 -3.21 -3.45
CA ILE A 23 0.16 -4.08 -2.34
C ILE A 23 0.76 -5.36 -2.90
N HIS A 24 2.03 -5.62 -2.56
CA HIS A 24 2.76 -6.80 -3.04
C HIS A 24 2.32 -8.09 -2.34
N GLY A 25 2.80 -9.21 -2.87
CA GLY A 25 2.55 -10.54 -2.32
C GLY A 25 3.52 -10.94 -1.23
N LEU A 26 3.17 -12.00 -0.49
CA LEU A 26 4.01 -12.55 0.58
C LEU A 26 5.40 -12.91 0.06
N GLY A 27 6.43 -12.53 0.80
CA GLY A 27 7.82 -12.80 0.44
C GLY A 27 8.35 -11.93 -0.69
N MET A 28 7.55 -10.99 -1.17
CA MET A 28 7.93 -10.04 -2.21
C MET A 28 8.23 -8.67 -1.60
N ASN A 29 8.23 -7.63 -2.40
CA ASN A 29 8.40 -6.25 -1.93
C ASN A 29 7.83 -5.28 -2.96
N ARG A 30 7.91 -3.98 -2.69
CA ARG A 30 7.34 -2.97 -3.58
C ARG A 30 7.94 -2.97 -4.99
N ALA A 31 9.14 -3.49 -5.16
CA ALA A 31 9.80 -3.52 -6.47
C ALA A 31 9.08 -4.42 -7.49
N MET A 32 8.21 -5.32 -7.05
CA MET A 32 7.44 -6.15 -7.99
C MET A 32 6.60 -5.30 -8.94
N TRP A 33 6.27 -4.07 -8.55
CA TRP A 33 5.42 -3.17 -9.33
C TRP A 33 6.20 -2.29 -10.31
N GLN A 34 7.52 -2.41 -10.37
CA GLN A 34 8.38 -1.52 -11.17
C GLN A 34 7.99 -1.46 -12.65
N TRP A 35 7.45 -2.54 -13.19
CA TRP A 35 7.08 -2.61 -14.60
C TRP A 35 5.72 -1.97 -14.91
N GLN A 36 4.86 -1.79 -13.91
CA GLN A 36 3.58 -1.13 -14.05
C GLN A 36 3.67 0.39 -13.85
N LEU A 37 4.68 0.86 -13.14
CA LEU A 37 4.80 2.27 -12.78
C LEU A 37 4.83 3.22 -13.98
N PRO A 38 5.61 2.95 -15.07
CA PRO A 38 5.66 3.91 -16.19
C PRO A 38 4.31 4.19 -16.82
N SER A 39 3.42 3.18 -16.89
CA SER A 39 2.07 3.38 -17.45
C SER A 39 1.15 4.05 -16.44
N LEU A 40 1.15 3.59 -15.18
CA LEU A 40 0.22 4.08 -14.16
C LEU A 40 0.50 5.52 -13.77
N THR A 41 1.76 5.91 -13.69
CA THR A 41 2.12 7.26 -13.23
C THR A 41 1.78 8.36 -14.23
N LYS A 42 1.36 8.01 -15.43
CA LYS A 42 0.85 8.99 -16.39
C LYS A 42 -0.50 9.56 -15.95
N ASP A 43 -1.32 8.76 -15.29
CA ASP A 43 -2.70 9.10 -14.96
C ASP A 43 -3.01 9.06 -13.46
N PHE A 44 -2.11 8.49 -12.64
CA PHE A 44 -2.35 8.28 -11.23
C PHE A 44 -1.17 8.73 -10.37
N ASP A 45 -1.50 9.12 -9.15
CA ASP A 45 -0.55 9.25 -8.05
C ASP A 45 -0.40 7.87 -7.43
N VAL A 46 0.73 7.18 -7.70
CA VAL A 46 0.92 5.78 -7.35
C VAL A 46 1.79 5.64 -6.12
N LEU A 47 1.27 4.97 -5.08
CA LEU A 47 2.02 4.58 -3.90
C LEU A 47 2.29 3.09 -3.95
N THR A 48 3.57 2.72 -3.80
CA THR A 48 3.99 1.33 -3.57
C THR A 48 4.71 1.27 -2.23
N TYR A 49 4.49 0.22 -1.47
CA TYR A 49 5.13 0.13 -0.15
C TYR A 49 5.49 -1.31 0.18
N ASP A 50 6.41 -1.45 1.13
CA ASP A 50 6.79 -2.75 1.65
C ASP A 50 5.95 -3.07 2.87
N LEU A 51 5.29 -4.22 2.87
CA LEU A 51 4.59 -4.72 4.06
C LEU A 51 5.59 -4.87 5.20
N TRP A 52 5.14 -4.72 6.44
CA TRP A 52 5.98 -4.98 7.60
C TRP A 52 6.62 -6.37 7.48
N GLY A 53 7.91 -6.46 7.81
CA GLY A 53 8.69 -7.71 7.70
C GLY A 53 9.17 -8.02 6.28
N HIS A 54 8.91 -7.13 5.32
CA HIS A 54 9.31 -7.29 3.92
C HIS A 54 10.13 -6.08 3.46
N GLY A 55 10.98 -6.31 2.47
CA GLY A 55 11.76 -5.24 1.85
C GLY A 55 12.52 -4.41 2.86
N GLU A 56 12.34 -3.10 2.78
CA GLU A 56 13.01 -2.14 3.66
C GLU A 56 12.17 -1.70 4.87
N SER A 57 10.91 -2.15 4.96
CA SER A 57 10.06 -1.83 6.10
C SER A 57 10.50 -2.55 7.35
N SER A 58 10.16 -1.98 8.52
CA SER A 58 10.45 -2.57 9.82
C SER A 58 9.68 -3.88 10.00
N ASN A 59 10.07 -4.65 11.03
CA ASN A 59 9.30 -5.82 11.45
C ASN A 59 7.93 -5.38 11.96
N PRO A 60 6.91 -6.26 11.88
CA PRO A 60 5.59 -5.92 12.40
C PRO A 60 5.65 -5.69 13.91
N PRO A 61 4.84 -4.75 14.45
CA PRO A 61 4.87 -4.42 15.87
C PRO A 61 4.26 -5.50 16.77
N SER A 62 3.56 -6.46 16.17
CA SER A 62 2.94 -7.57 16.86
C SER A 62 2.78 -8.75 15.90
N ARG A 63 2.06 -9.79 16.33
CA ARG A 63 1.84 -10.97 15.50
C ARG A 63 1.13 -10.59 14.19
N PRO A 64 1.67 -10.98 13.03
CA PRO A 64 1.06 -10.66 11.74
C PRO A 64 -0.36 -11.20 11.60
N SER A 65 -1.24 -10.36 11.03
CA SER A 65 -2.62 -10.70 10.72
C SER A 65 -3.09 -9.78 9.59
N LEU A 66 -4.19 -10.12 8.95
CA LEU A 66 -4.78 -9.24 7.93
C LEU A 66 -5.18 -7.89 8.54
N ARG A 67 -5.71 -7.90 9.77
CA ARG A 67 -6.06 -6.68 10.49
C ARG A 67 -4.82 -5.80 10.71
N LEU A 68 -3.71 -6.41 11.10
CA LEU A 68 -2.48 -5.66 11.33
C LEU A 68 -1.99 -4.98 10.04
N PHE A 69 -2.01 -5.69 8.93
CA PHE A 69 -1.60 -5.11 7.64
C PHE A 69 -2.60 -4.06 7.13
N SER A 70 -3.89 -4.22 7.42
CA SER A 70 -4.88 -3.19 7.16
C SER A 70 -4.58 -1.93 7.98
N ASP A 71 -4.18 -2.09 9.25
CA ASP A 71 -3.76 -0.98 10.11
C ASP A 71 -2.50 -0.30 9.57
N GLN A 72 -1.57 -1.07 9.02
CA GLN A 72 -0.38 -0.50 8.36
C GLN A 72 -0.78 0.40 7.19
N LEU A 73 -1.71 -0.04 6.36
CA LEU A 73 -2.15 0.72 5.20
C LEU A 73 -2.84 2.03 5.60
N ILE A 74 -3.74 1.99 6.59
CA ILE A 74 -4.41 3.23 7.00
C ILE A 74 -3.41 4.21 7.63
N GLY A 75 -2.42 3.71 8.36
CA GLY A 75 -1.34 4.54 8.90
C GLY A 75 -0.52 5.20 7.81
N LEU A 76 -0.19 4.45 6.75
CA LEU A 76 0.51 4.99 5.60
C LEU A 76 -0.30 6.11 4.93
N LEU A 77 -1.58 5.89 4.67
CA LEU A 77 -2.43 6.88 4.03
C LEU A 77 -2.52 8.16 4.85
N ASN A 78 -2.65 8.02 6.18
CA ASN A 78 -2.73 9.18 7.06
C ASN A 78 -1.43 10.00 7.03
N GLU A 79 -0.27 9.36 7.10
CA GLU A 79 1.00 10.08 7.05
C GLU A 79 1.30 10.66 5.67
N ALA A 80 0.85 10.01 4.60
CA ALA A 80 1.01 10.49 3.23
C ALA A 80 -0.05 11.53 2.83
N ASN A 81 -0.97 11.88 3.74
CA ASN A 81 -2.06 12.83 3.50
C ASN A 81 -2.97 12.40 2.34
N VAL A 82 -3.28 11.13 2.29
CA VAL A 82 -4.20 10.55 1.28
C VAL A 82 -5.54 10.30 1.93
N THR A 83 -6.57 10.99 1.47
CA THR A 83 -7.93 10.85 2.01
C THR A 83 -8.62 9.61 1.47
N THR A 84 -8.62 9.44 0.15
CA THR A 84 -9.20 8.27 -0.50
C THR A 84 -8.23 7.72 -1.54
N THR A 85 -8.30 6.43 -1.77
CA THR A 85 -7.40 5.76 -2.71
C THR A 85 -8.08 4.57 -3.38
N GLY A 86 -7.69 4.29 -4.62
CA GLY A 86 -7.85 2.97 -5.18
C GLY A 86 -6.80 2.05 -4.57
N VAL A 87 -7.11 0.78 -4.44
CA VAL A 87 -6.17 -0.22 -3.92
C VAL A 87 -6.14 -1.41 -4.85
N VAL A 88 -4.93 -1.82 -5.22
CA VAL A 88 -4.68 -3.01 -6.04
C VAL A 88 -3.81 -3.94 -5.23
N GLY A 89 -4.23 -5.19 -5.03
CA GLY A 89 -3.47 -6.15 -4.26
C GLY A 89 -3.20 -7.43 -5.03
N PHE A 90 -1.99 -7.97 -4.88
CA PHE A 90 -1.58 -9.23 -5.47
C PHE A 90 -1.43 -10.29 -4.38
N SER A 91 -2.12 -11.44 -4.53
CA SER A 91 -2.05 -12.57 -3.60
C SER A 91 -2.48 -12.14 -2.20
N ILE A 92 -1.62 -12.25 -1.17
CA ILE A 92 -1.95 -11.77 0.17
C ILE A 92 -2.27 -10.28 0.17
N GLY A 93 -1.64 -9.51 -0.73
CA GLY A 93 -1.99 -8.09 -0.91
C GLY A 93 -3.44 -7.88 -1.27
N GLY A 94 -4.03 -8.80 -2.04
CA GLY A 94 -5.46 -8.79 -2.36
C GLY A 94 -6.32 -9.06 -1.14
N MET A 95 -5.89 -9.95 -0.26
CA MET A 95 -6.59 -10.23 1.00
C MET A 95 -6.52 -9.02 1.94
N ILE A 96 -5.37 -8.36 1.99
CA ILE A 96 -5.18 -7.13 2.77
C ILE A 96 -6.09 -6.02 2.22
N ALA A 97 -6.14 -5.87 0.90
CA ALA A 97 -7.01 -4.89 0.25
C ALA A 97 -8.48 -5.09 0.61
N ARG A 98 -8.94 -6.34 0.63
CA ARG A 98 -10.30 -6.68 1.05
C ARG A 98 -10.54 -6.35 2.52
N ARG A 99 -9.59 -6.68 3.38
CA ARG A 99 -9.70 -6.36 4.80
C ARG A 99 -9.74 -4.85 5.01
N PHE A 100 -8.91 -4.11 4.29
CA PHE A 100 -8.91 -2.66 4.33
C PHE A 100 -10.27 -2.09 3.88
N ALA A 101 -10.86 -2.64 2.83
CA ALA A 101 -12.18 -2.23 2.36
C ALA A 101 -13.25 -2.42 3.43
N TYR A 102 -13.14 -3.49 4.20
CA TYR A 102 -14.05 -3.77 5.32
C TYR A 102 -13.81 -2.81 6.49
N ASP A 103 -12.55 -2.60 6.85
CA ASP A 103 -12.19 -1.79 8.02
C ASP A 103 -12.37 -0.28 7.76
N HIS A 104 -12.09 0.19 6.54
CA HIS A 104 -12.05 1.61 6.21
C HIS A 104 -12.73 1.93 4.87
N PRO A 105 -14.04 1.62 4.75
CA PRO A 105 -14.73 1.79 3.46
C PRO A 105 -14.77 3.22 2.95
N SER A 106 -14.75 4.21 3.85
CA SER A 106 -14.79 5.63 3.46
C SER A 106 -13.47 6.11 2.85
N ARG A 107 -12.40 5.34 3.00
CA ARG A 107 -11.06 5.68 2.49
C ARG A 107 -10.76 5.00 1.16
N LEU A 108 -11.65 4.16 0.67
CA LEU A 108 -11.48 3.37 -0.54
C LEU A 108 -12.35 3.92 -1.66
N SER A 109 -11.76 4.22 -2.82
CA SER A 109 -12.49 4.66 -4.00
C SER A 109 -12.70 3.53 -5.01
N ALA A 110 -11.79 2.56 -5.07
CA ALA A 110 -11.86 1.41 -5.98
C ALA A 110 -10.98 0.28 -5.45
N LEU A 111 -11.30 -0.95 -5.84
CA LEU A 111 -10.58 -2.14 -5.41
C LEU A 111 -10.36 -3.06 -6.60
N ALA A 112 -9.11 -3.55 -6.76
CA ALA A 112 -8.77 -4.58 -7.73
C ALA A 112 -7.86 -5.63 -7.07
N ILE A 113 -8.09 -6.86 -7.43
CA ILE A 113 -7.37 -7.99 -6.85
C ILE A 113 -6.84 -8.91 -7.94
#